data_ce7f034f254dafc3f4c7d28f8378cd3d
#
_entry.id   ce7f034f254dafc3f4c7d28f8378cd3d
#
_cell.length_a   1.000
_cell.length_b   1.000
_cell.length_c   1.000
_cell.angle_alpha   90.00
_cell.angle_beta   90.00
_cell.angle_gamma   90.00
#
_symmetry.space_group_name_H-M   'P 1'
#
loop_
_entity.id
_entity.type
_entity.pdbx_description
1 polymer ?
#
loop_
_entity_poly.entity_id
_entity_poly.type
_entity_poly.pdbx_seq_one_letter_code
_entity_poly.pdbx_strand_id
1 'polypeptide(L)'
;NTKGSLEGMAFTSTLETDISATVGANISYRGLTLGFSVNPAKLYGKNKDNTFAFSSYGNRMGIDLSYSSANTFRGKAEYGGENHDVGAGNVKMKLLEANAYYSFNRRRFSFPAVFTGSQEQRRSCGTWLAAMSAFAGKFTTGDGTIPGLAGSELSVLNVAVGAGYAYNFALRRKWLLHLSATPQLVVFSRARLLVDGDRQRAPFKFPAIANVGRIAAVHSSGNSFMGFYAVVNTWNMGDRDKMGTSIIKWRIRLFYGIRF
;
A
#
# COMPACT_ATOMS: atom_id res chain seq x y z
N ASN A 1 4.72 12.76 0.15
CA ASN A 1 5.46 13.98 -0.20
C ASN A 1 5.15 14.34 -1.65
N THR A 2 4.68 15.53 -1.88
CA THR A 2 4.33 16.05 -3.20
C THR A 2 5.12 17.34 -3.43
N LYS A 3 5.74 17.46 -4.60
CA LYS A 3 6.43 18.67 -5.05
C LYS A 3 5.89 19.07 -6.41
N GLY A 4 5.70 20.34 -6.63
CA GLY A 4 5.23 20.85 -7.92
C GLY A 4 5.35 22.36 -8.03
N SER A 5 4.90 22.89 -9.15
CA SER A 5 4.76 24.33 -9.39
C SER A 5 3.33 24.59 -9.83
N LEU A 6 2.68 25.52 -9.18
CA LEU A 6 1.33 26.00 -9.50
C LEU A 6 1.46 27.50 -9.81
N GLU A 7 0.93 27.96 -10.94
CA GLU A 7 1.02 29.37 -11.35
C GLU A 7 2.44 29.97 -11.31
N GLY A 8 3.46 29.13 -11.55
CA GLY A 8 4.87 29.57 -11.50
C GLY A 8 5.49 29.57 -10.09
N MET A 9 4.72 29.33 -9.04
CA MET A 9 5.23 29.23 -7.67
C MET A 9 5.51 27.77 -7.28
N ALA A 10 6.66 27.53 -6.64
CA ALA A 10 7.04 26.20 -6.15
C ALA A 10 6.12 25.76 -5.01
N PHE A 11 5.69 24.50 -5.05
CA PHE A 11 4.88 23.87 -4.04
C PHE A 11 5.56 22.60 -3.52
N THR A 12 5.63 22.46 -2.22
CA THR A 12 6.11 21.22 -1.58
C THR A 12 5.19 20.87 -0.42
N SER A 13 4.72 19.62 -0.34
CA SER A 13 3.97 19.15 0.83
C SER A 13 4.48 17.81 1.33
N THR A 14 4.57 17.69 2.66
CA THR A 14 4.84 16.44 3.35
C THR A 14 3.71 16.18 4.33
N LEU A 15 2.89 15.18 4.02
CA LEU A 15 1.70 14.85 4.80
C LEU A 15 1.78 13.40 5.27
N GLU A 16 1.41 13.16 6.52
CA GLU A 16 1.34 11.86 7.16
C GLU A 16 -0.07 11.62 7.71
N THR A 17 -0.50 10.37 7.75
CA THR A 17 -1.76 9.97 8.39
C THR A 17 -1.50 9.38 9.76
N ASP A 18 -2.48 9.46 10.64
CA ASP A 18 -2.46 8.72 11.91
C ASP A 18 -2.41 7.21 11.65
N ILE A 19 -1.80 6.48 12.58
CA ILE A 19 -1.74 5.01 12.52
C ILE A 19 -3.14 4.47 12.77
N SER A 20 -3.64 3.66 11.85
CA SER A 20 -4.93 2.98 12.00
C SER A 20 -4.74 1.51 12.34
N ALA A 21 -5.41 1.02 13.39
CA ALA A 21 -5.47 -0.39 13.72
C ALA A 21 -6.62 -1.07 12.97
N THR A 22 -6.38 -2.28 12.47
CA THR A 22 -7.42 -3.10 11.83
C THR A 22 -7.49 -4.48 12.48
N VAL A 23 -8.70 -5.03 12.57
CA VAL A 23 -8.94 -6.42 12.97
C VAL A 23 -9.48 -7.19 11.77
N GLY A 24 -9.06 -8.42 11.62
CA GLY A 24 -9.47 -9.24 10.47
C GLY A 24 -9.48 -10.72 10.79
N ALA A 25 -10.13 -11.47 9.91
CA ALA A 25 -10.18 -12.92 9.92
C ALA A 25 -9.70 -13.48 8.57
N ASN A 26 -9.07 -14.64 8.61
CA ASN A 26 -8.66 -15.37 7.43
C ASN A 26 -9.23 -16.80 7.49
N ILE A 27 -9.69 -17.27 6.36
CA ILE A 27 -10.11 -18.66 6.17
C ILE A 27 -9.28 -19.26 5.04
N SER A 28 -8.72 -20.43 5.26
CA SER A 28 -7.88 -21.10 4.27
C SER A 28 -8.40 -22.50 3.98
N TYR A 29 -8.50 -22.83 2.70
CA TYR A 29 -8.89 -24.17 2.24
C TYR A 29 -8.07 -24.55 1.01
N ARG A 30 -7.47 -25.74 1.02
CA ARG A 30 -6.67 -26.31 -0.09
C ARG A 30 -5.64 -25.36 -0.69
N GLY A 31 -4.99 -24.55 0.15
CA GLY A 31 -3.91 -23.64 -0.26
C GLY A 31 -4.38 -22.29 -0.84
N LEU A 32 -5.68 -22.04 -0.83
CA LEU A 32 -6.27 -20.73 -1.09
C LEU A 32 -6.67 -20.11 0.24
N THR A 33 -6.30 -18.86 0.47
CA THR A 33 -6.70 -18.10 1.65
C THR A 33 -7.50 -16.89 1.27
N LEU A 34 -8.62 -16.68 1.93
CA LEU A 34 -9.42 -15.47 1.85
C LEU A 34 -9.32 -14.74 3.18
N GLY A 35 -8.98 -13.47 3.14
CA GLY A 35 -8.82 -12.63 4.32
C GLY A 35 -9.53 -11.30 4.20
N PHE A 36 -10.20 -10.90 5.27
CA PHE A 36 -10.86 -9.60 5.39
C PHE A 36 -10.34 -8.88 6.63
N SER A 37 -10.20 -7.57 6.54
CA SER A 37 -9.89 -6.73 7.70
C SER A 37 -10.58 -5.38 7.61
N VAL A 38 -11.01 -4.88 8.77
CA VAL A 38 -11.71 -3.61 8.93
C VAL A 38 -11.13 -2.83 10.11
N ASN A 39 -11.31 -1.52 10.12
CA ASN A 39 -10.92 -0.68 11.26
C ASN A 39 -12.06 -0.66 12.29
N PRO A 40 -11.91 -1.26 13.49
CA PRO A 40 -12.94 -1.31 14.51
C PRO A 40 -13.20 0.06 15.15
N ALA A 41 -12.24 0.97 15.19
CA ALA A 41 -12.41 2.31 15.78
C ALA A 41 -13.50 3.12 15.09
N LYS A 42 -13.84 2.81 13.84
CA LYS A 42 -14.96 3.41 13.12
C LYS A 42 -16.32 2.96 13.66
N LEU A 43 -16.44 1.72 14.12
CA LEU A 43 -17.70 1.20 14.68
C LEU A 43 -18.11 1.96 15.96
N TYR A 44 -17.14 2.54 16.65
CA TYR A 44 -17.35 3.35 17.86
C TYR A 44 -17.33 4.86 17.61
N GLY A 45 -17.33 5.32 16.34
CA GLY A 45 -17.40 6.75 16.00
C GLY A 45 -16.15 7.57 16.33
N LYS A 46 -15.09 6.95 16.85
CA LYS A 46 -13.88 7.65 17.35
C LYS A 46 -12.86 7.98 16.27
N ASN A 47 -12.94 7.38 15.10
CA ASN A 47 -12.01 7.65 14.00
C ASN A 47 -12.76 7.74 12.66
N LYS A 48 -12.42 8.76 11.86
CA LYS A 48 -13.01 8.98 10.53
C LYS A 48 -12.28 8.21 9.43
N ASP A 49 -11.15 7.56 9.75
CA ASP A 49 -10.37 6.77 8.81
C ASP A 49 -10.96 5.37 8.66
N ASN A 50 -11.09 4.94 7.43
CA ASN A 50 -11.66 3.65 7.09
C ASN A 50 -10.66 2.84 6.26
N THR A 51 -10.44 1.60 6.66
CA THR A 51 -9.61 0.68 5.89
C THR A 51 -10.34 -0.65 5.75
N PHE A 52 -10.51 -1.08 4.51
CA PHE A 52 -10.96 -2.40 4.15
C PHE A 52 -9.85 -3.09 3.36
N ALA A 53 -9.53 -4.33 3.68
CA ALA A 53 -8.58 -5.10 2.91
C ALA A 53 -9.09 -6.52 2.68
N PHE A 54 -8.90 -6.98 1.47
CA PHE A 54 -9.14 -8.34 1.02
C PHE A 54 -7.83 -8.92 0.51
N SER A 55 -7.51 -10.15 0.86
CA SER A 55 -6.33 -10.84 0.34
C SER A 55 -6.64 -12.31 0.03
N SER A 56 -6.08 -12.77 -1.06
CA SER A 56 -6.14 -14.16 -1.48
C SER A 56 -4.72 -14.63 -1.79
N TYR A 57 -4.26 -15.65 -1.06
CA TYR A 57 -2.92 -16.19 -1.22
C TYR A 57 -2.99 -17.64 -1.66
N GLY A 58 -2.36 -17.92 -2.79
CA GLY A 58 -2.12 -19.26 -3.31
C GLY A 58 -0.63 -19.48 -3.56
N ASN A 59 -0.24 -20.73 -3.82
CA ASN A 59 1.17 -21.08 -4.10
C ASN A 59 1.63 -20.56 -5.48
N ARG A 60 0.72 -20.27 -6.38
CA ARG A 60 1.02 -19.83 -7.74
C ARG A 60 0.72 -18.34 -7.94
N MET A 61 -0.42 -17.90 -7.46
CA MET A 61 -0.91 -16.54 -7.65
C MET A 61 -1.43 -16.01 -6.32
N GLY A 62 -1.36 -14.71 -6.16
CA GLY A 62 -1.98 -14.02 -5.04
C GLY A 62 -2.42 -12.62 -5.43
N ILE A 63 -3.40 -12.13 -4.70
CA ILE A 63 -3.98 -10.81 -4.88
C ILE A 63 -4.17 -10.18 -3.50
N ASP A 64 -3.77 -8.92 -3.39
CA ASP A 64 -4.08 -8.04 -2.27
C ASP A 64 -4.87 -6.85 -2.79
N LEU A 65 -6.06 -6.62 -2.26
CA LEU A 65 -6.87 -5.45 -2.50
C LEU A 65 -6.97 -4.66 -1.19
N SER A 66 -6.82 -3.34 -1.26
CA SER A 66 -7.06 -2.48 -0.10
C SER A 66 -7.74 -1.20 -0.51
N TYR A 67 -8.79 -0.85 0.21
CA TYR A 67 -9.43 0.46 0.15
C TYR A 67 -9.15 1.18 1.46
N SER A 68 -8.73 2.43 1.37
CA SER A 68 -8.50 3.30 2.52
C SER A 68 -9.14 4.66 2.28
N SER A 69 -9.83 5.17 3.28
CA SER A 69 -10.34 6.55 3.29
C SER A 69 -9.81 7.19 4.56
N ALA A 70 -9.04 8.26 4.43
CA ALA A 70 -8.43 8.96 5.55
C ALA A 70 -8.67 10.46 5.45
N ASN A 71 -8.89 11.09 6.60
CA ASN A 71 -8.99 12.53 6.74
C ASN A 71 -8.16 13.06 7.93
N THR A 72 -7.25 12.23 8.46
CA THR A 72 -6.39 12.56 9.60
C THR A 72 -5.01 13.06 9.18
N PHE A 73 -4.87 13.47 7.91
CA PHE A 73 -3.61 14.00 7.41
C PHE A 73 -3.15 15.22 8.19
N ARG A 74 -1.89 15.18 8.60
CA ARG A 74 -1.17 16.28 9.25
C ARG A 74 0.18 16.45 8.59
N GLY A 75 0.69 17.67 8.58
CA GLY A 75 2.01 17.94 8.06
C GLY A 75 2.22 19.39 7.70
N LYS A 76 3.17 19.62 6.82
CA LYS A 76 3.54 20.95 6.35
C LYS A 76 3.42 21.03 4.85
N ALA A 77 2.92 22.16 4.39
CA ALA A 77 2.92 22.55 2.99
C ALA A 77 3.66 23.90 2.86
N GLU A 78 4.59 23.96 1.93
CA GLU A 78 5.29 25.18 1.55
C GLU A 78 4.72 25.67 0.22
N TYR A 79 4.30 26.90 0.16
CA TYR A 79 3.79 27.55 -1.04
C TYR A 79 4.33 28.98 -1.14
N GLY A 80 4.97 29.32 -2.25
CA GLY A 80 5.54 30.65 -2.44
C GLY A 80 6.65 31.03 -1.44
N GLY A 81 7.33 30.04 -0.80
CA GLY A 81 8.33 30.24 0.24
C GLY A 81 7.77 30.37 1.67
N GLU A 82 6.46 30.30 1.84
CA GLU A 82 5.80 30.31 3.15
C GLU A 82 5.38 28.91 3.58
N ASN A 83 5.58 28.60 4.88
CA ASN A 83 5.19 27.33 5.48
C ASN A 83 3.79 27.42 6.06
N HIS A 84 2.92 26.49 5.65
CA HIS A 84 1.56 26.35 6.16
C HIS A 84 1.39 25.01 6.87
N ASP A 85 0.88 25.03 8.10
CA ASP A 85 0.57 23.81 8.84
C ASP A 85 -0.76 23.23 8.36
N VAL A 86 -0.73 21.96 7.93
CA VAL A 86 -1.92 21.22 7.52
C VAL A 86 -2.44 20.40 8.70
N GLY A 87 -3.60 20.77 9.21
CA GLY A 87 -4.26 20.08 10.31
C GLY A 87 -5.15 18.92 9.84
N ALA A 88 -5.51 18.05 10.79
CA ALA A 88 -6.43 16.95 10.52
C ALA A 88 -7.80 17.46 10.05
N GLY A 89 -8.36 16.82 9.02
CA GLY A 89 -9.64 17.21 8.41
C GLY A 89 -9.50 18.07 7.16
N ASN A 90 -8.36 18.74 6.97
CA ASN A 90 -8.11 19.64 5.85
C ASN A 90 -7.83 18.90 4.54
N VAL A 91 -7.27 17.71 4.59
CA VAL A 91 -7.03 16.87 3.42
C VAL A 91 -7.78 15.55 3.58
N LYS A 92 -8.60 15.22 2.62
CA LYS A 92 -9.31 13.93 2.53
C LYS A 92 -8.68 13.08 1.44
N MET A 93 -8.42 11.81 1.75
CA MET A 93 -7.91 10.85 0.79
C MET A 93 -8.86 9.66 0.69
N LYS A 94 -9.09 9.22 -0.54
CA LYS A 94 -9.66 7.91 -0.85
C LYS A 94 -8.68 7.18 -1.74
N LEU A 95 -8.35 5.95 -1.37
CA LEU A 95 -7.29 5.19 -2.02
C LEU A 95 -7.74 3.75 -2.24
N LEU A 96 -7.62 3.29 -3.46
CA LEU A 96 -7.78 1.88 -3.84
C LEU A 96 -6.45 1.36 -4.37
N GLU A 97 -5.96 0.28 -3.80
CA GLU A 97 -4.77 -0.42 -4.26
C GLU A 97 -5.09 -1.88 -4.56
N ALA A 98 -4.55 -2.36 -5.66
CA ALA A 98 -4.59 -3.76 -6.04
C ALA A 98 -3.16 -4.21 -6.36
N ASN A 99 -2.72 -5.31 -5.75
CA ASN A 99 -1.44 -5.94 -6.05
C ASN A 99 -1.70 -7.40 -6.40
N ALA A 100 -1.21 -7.84 -7.57
CA ALA A 100 -1.24 -9.22 -7.99
C ALA A 100 0.18 -9.70 -8.24
N TYR A 101 0.44 -10.97 -7.94
CA TYR A 101 1.72 -11.59 -8.22
C TYR A 101 1.54 -13.02 -8.72
N TYR A 102 2.54 -13.48 -9.47
CA TYR A 102 2.68 -14.84 -9.95
C TYR A 102 4.03 -15.40 -9.49
N SER A 103 4.00 -16.56 -8.83
CA SER A 103 5.19 -17.28 -8.34
C SER A 103 5.57 -18.39 -9.32
N PHE A 104 6.81 -18.37 -9.82
CA PHE A 104 7.28 -19.36 -10.77
C PHE A 104 7.62 -20.70 -10.11
N ASN A 105 7.93 -20.74 -8.81
CA ASN A 105 8.30 -21.94 -8.08
C ASN A 105 7.19 -22.47 -7.15
N ARG A 106 6.00 -22.65 -7.68
CA ARG A 106 4.80 -23.08 -6.93
C ARG A 106 4.90 -24.41 -6.18
N ARG A 107 5.86 -25.26 -6.53
CA ARG A 107 5.98 -26.61 -5.96
C ARG A 107 6.75 -26.61 -4.63
N ARG A 108 7.66 -25.67 -4.44
CA ARG A 108 8.57 -25.64 -3.26
C ARG A 108 8.38 -24.38 -2.44
N PHE A 109 7.96 -23.28 -3.04
CA PHE A 109 7.72 -21.99 -2.41
C PHE A 109 6.24 -21.81 -2.08
N SER A 110 5.93 -21.35 -0.86
CA SER A 110 4.55 -21.13 -0.41
C SER A 110 4.38 -19.76 0.24
N PHE A 111 3.59 -18.89 -0.39
CA PHE A 111 3.09 -17.67 0.23
C PHE A 111 2.10 -17.97 1.38
N PRO A 112 1.14 -18.92 1.24
CA PRO A 112 0.25 -19.28 2.33
C PRO A 112 0.97 -19.73 3.61
N ALA A 113 2.15 -20.35 3.49
CA ALA A 113 2.93 -20.74 4.66
C ALA A 113 3.38 -19.55 5.50
N VAL A 114 3.59 -18.41 4.87
CA VAL A 114 4.17 -17.20 5.51
C VAL A 114 3.12 -16.19 5.92
N PHE A 115 2.13 -15.93 5.05
CA PHE A 115 1.18 -14.83 5.29
C PHE A 115 -0.08 -15.26 6.01
N THR A 116 -0.38 -16.56 6.04
CA THR A 116 -1.60 -17.08 6.64
C THR A 116 -1.36 -18.29 7.53
N GLY A 117 -0.15 -18.84 7.51
CA GLY A 117 0.18 -20.04 8.29
C GLY A 117 -0.60 -21.30 7.91
N SER A 118 -1.42 -21.26 6.85
CA SER A 118 -2.30 -22.36 6.45
C SER A 118 -1.57 -23.57 5.88
N GLN A 119 -0.31 -23.40 5.49
CA GLN A 119 0.58 -24.45 5.01
C GLN A 119 1.88 -24.44 5.81
N GLU A 120 2.63 -25.52 5.75
CA GLU A 120 3.99 -25.58 6.30
C GLU A 120 5.00 -25.70 5.17
N GLN A 121 6.01 -24.84 5.20
CA GLN A 121 7.20 -24.95 4.36
C GLN A 121 8.38 -25.34 5.21
N ARG A 122 8.89 -26.57 5.03
CA ARG A 122 9.95 -27.17 5.86
C ARG A 122 11.35 -26.96 5.33
N ARG A 123 11.50 -26.49 4.09
CA ARG A 123 12.79 -26.27 3.42
C ARG A 123 12.85 -24.84 2.91
N SER A 124 14.00 -24.21 3.10
CA SER A 124 14.26 -22.90 2.55
C SER A 124 14.17 -22.95 1.02
N CYS A 125 13.52 -21.98 0.44
CA CYS A 125 13.31 -21.90 -1.00
C CYS A 125 12.98 -20.49 -1.45
N GLY A 126 13.45 -20.13 -2.63
CA GLY A 126 13.11 -18.88 -3.30
C GLY A 126 12.30 -19.07 -4.55
N THR A 127 11.78 -17.97 -5.06
CA THR A 127 11.02 -17.90 -6.31
C THR A 127 11.19 -16.54 -6.97
N TRP A 128 11.26 -16.53 -8.28
CA TRP A 128 11.02 -15.33 -9.07
C TRP A 128 9.52 -14.98 -9.03
N LEU A 129 9.24 -13.70 -9.04
CA LEU A 129 7.89 -13.15 -9.06
C LEU A 129 7.71 -12.29 -10.30
N ALA A 130 6.60 -12.48 -11.02
CA ALA A 130 6.02 -11.43 -11.84
C ALA A 130 4.96 -10.71 -11.02
N ALA A 131 4.89 -9.40 -11.09
CA ALA A 131 3.95 -8.60 -10.31
C ALA A 131 3.31 -7.51 -11.15
N MET A 132 2.05 -7.21 -10.80
CA MET A 132 1.30 -6.10 -11.33
C MET A 132 0.62 -5.38 -10.16
N SER A 133 0.70 -4.06 -10.15
CA SER A 133 0.05 -3.21 -9.14
C SER A 133 -0.78 -2.14 -9.81
N ALA A 134 -1.93 -1.84 -9.24
CA ALA A 134 -2.78 -0.73 -9.62
C ALA A 134 -3.05 0.14 -8.40
N PHE A 135 -3.05 1.44 -8.60
CA PHE A 135 -3.26 2.46 -7.59
C PHE A 135 -4.23 3.49 -8.13
N ALA A 136 -5.37 3.66 -7.48
CA ALA A 136 -6.32 4.72 -7.76
C ALA A 136 -6.52 5.57 -6.51
N GLY A 137 -6.23 6.86 -6.59
CA GLY A 137 -6.29 7.81 -5.48
C GLY A 137 -7.10 9.05 -5.83
N LYS A 138 -7.85 9.54 -4.85
CA LYS A 138 -8.51 10.82 -4.88
C LYS A 138 -8.15 11.58 -3.61
N PHE A 139 -7.57 12.77 -3.79
CA PHE A 139 -7.17 13.66 -2.72
C PHE A 139 -7.98 14.95 -2.89
N THR A 140 -8.61 15.41 -1.82
CA THR A 140 -9.40 16.64 -1.81
C THR A 140 -8.91 17.53 -0.68
N THR A 141 -8.56 18.78 -0.99
CA THR A 141 -8.20 19.80 -0.01
C THR A 141 -9.45 20.56 0.41
N GLY A 142 -9.58 20.85 1.71
CA GLY A 142 -10.62 21.70 2.24
C GLY A 142 -10.35 23.19 2.01
N ASP A 143 -11.36 24.02 2.23
CA ASP A 143 -11.25 25.46 2.12
C ASP A 143 -10.27 26.03 3.19
N GLY A 144 -9.37 26.94 2.76
CA GLY A 144 -8.46 27.63 3.66
C GLY A 144 -7.22 26.87 4.12
N THR A 145 -6.95 25.67 3.60
CA THR A 145 -5.82 24.83 4.06
C THR A 145 -4.47 25.28 3.47
N ILE A 146 -4.46 25.58 2.18
CA ILE A 146 -3.28 26.01 1.43
C ILE A 146 -3.75 27.07 0.44
N PRO A 147 -3.18 28.29 0.46
CA PRO A 147 -3.50 29.32 -0.53
C PRO A 147 -3.31 28.78 -1.96
N GLY A 148 -4.27 29.03 -2.84
CA GLY A 148 -4.25 28.56 -4.23
C GLY A 148 -4.63 27.07 -4.44
N LEU A 149 -4.86 26.29 -3.38
CA LEU A 149 -5.31 24.89 -3.47
C LEU A 149 -6.60 24.60 -2.69
N ALA A 150 -7.30 25.65 -2.25
CA ALA A 150 -8.59 25.52 -1.57
C ALA A 150 -9.60 24.82 -2.50
N GLY A 151 -10.33 23.82 -1.99
CA GLY A 151 -11.33 23.09 -2.79
C GLY A 151 -10.77 22.23 -3.94
N SER A 152 -9.44 22.10 -4.05
CA SER A 152 -8.81 21.36 -5.14
C SER A 152 -8.98 19.85 -4.99
N GLU A 153 -9.06 19.18 -6.13
CA GLU A 153 -9.17 17.72 -6.22
C GLU A 153 -8.08 17.14 -7.13
N LEU A 154 -7.25 16.27 -6.58
CA LEU A 154 -6.28 15.48 -7.33
C LEU A 154 -6.77 14.04 -7.45
N SER A 155 -7.01 13.58 -8.68
CA SER A 155 -7.35 12.19 -8.98
C SER A 155 -6.20 11.54 -9.74
N VAL A 156 -5.77 10.36 -9.27
CA VAL A 156 -4.63 9.62 -9.83
C VAL A 156 -5.03 8.18 -10.10
N LEU A 157 -4.64 7.66 -11.25
CA LEU A 157 -4.74 6.24 -11.60
C LEU A 157 -3.42 5.79 -12.23
N ASN A 158 -2.79 4.80 -11.61
CA ASN A 158 -1.52 4.24 -12.08
C ASN A 158 -1.61 2.72 -12.16
N VAL A 159 -0.92 2.14 -13.14
CA VAL A 159 -0.69 0.71 -13.26
C VAL A 159 0.80 0.50 -13.45
N ALA A 160 1.36 -0.43 -12.68
CA ALA A 160 2.75 -0.80 -12.73
C ALA A 160 2.89 -2.31 -12.93
N VAL A 161 3.93 -2.71 -13.67
CA VAL A 161 4.31 -4.10 -13.88
C VAL A 161 5.79 -4.28 -13.60
N GLY A 162 6.16 -5.46 -13.12
CA GLY A 162 7.56 -5.72 -12.82
C GLY A 162 7.82 -7.14 -12.41
N ALA A 163 9.06 -7.37 -12.04
CA ALA A 163 9.54 -8.64 -11.56
C ALA A 163 10.33 -8.45 -10.26
N GLY A 164 10.43 -9.50 -9.49
CA GLY A 164 11.15 -9.48 -8.25
C GLY A 164 11.51 -10.86 -7.76
N TYR A 165 11.97 -10.91 -6.53
CA TYR A 165 12.38 -12.16 -5.91
C TYR A 165 11.82 -12.28 -4.50
N ALA A 166 11.45 -13.49 -4.13
CA ALA A 166 11.01 -13.83 -2.80
C ALA A 166 11.79 -15.03 -2.28
N TYR A 167 12.12 -15.03 -1.01
CA TYR A 167 12.80 -16.12 -0.35
C TYR A 167 12.18 -16.42 1.01
N ASN A 168 11.92 -17.70 1.28
CA ASN A 168 11.50 -18.24 2.54
C ASN A 168 12.64 -19.00 3.18
N PHE A 169 13.06 -18.57 4.38
CA PHE A 169 14.09 -19.22 5.21
C PHE A 169 13.40 -20.12 6.23
N ALA A 170 13.46 -21.42 6.01
CA ALA A 170 13.00 -22.40 7.01
C ALA A 170 14.11 -22.60 8.05
N LEU A 171 13.88 -22.09 9.26
CA LEU A 171 14.81 -22.15 10.36
C LEU A 171 14.47 -23.30 11.32
N ARG A 172 15.45 -23.66 12.15
CA ARG A 172 15.23 -24.61 13.26
C ARG A 172 14.12 -24.11 14.19
N ARG A 173 13.49 -25.03 14.95
CA ARG A 173 12.39 -24.72 15.89
C ARG A 173 11.12 -24.18 15.23
N LYS A 174 10.83 -24.64 13.99
CA LYS A 174 9.56 -24.33 13.29
C LYS A 174 9.33 -22.84 12.96
N TRP A 175 10.40 -22.07 12.80
CA TRP A 175 10.34 -20.72 12.31
C TRP A 175 10.47 -20.67 10.78
N LEU A 176 9.63 -19.86 10.17
CA LEU A 176 9.70 -19.52 8.75
C LEU A 176 9.80 -18.00 8.62
N LEU A 177 10.90 -17.51 8.02
CA LEU A 177 11.09 -16.10 7.72
C LEU A 177 10.91 -15.88 6.23
N HIS A 178 10.40 -14.72 5.86
CA HIS A 178 10.19 -14.32 4.48
C HIS A 178 10.77 -12.94 4.21
N LEU A 179 11.37 -12.81 3.04
CA LEU A 179 11.77 -11.54 2.46
C LEU A 179 11.42 -11.53 0.98
N SER A 180 10.79 -10.47 0.50
CA SER A 180 10.58 -10.25 -0.93
C SER A 180 10.60 -8.78 -1.30
N ALA A 181 11.02 -8.51 -2.54
CA ALA A 181 10.96 -7.21 -3.16
C ALA A 181 10.54 -7.37 -4.62
N THR A 182 9.62 -6.53 -5.06
CA THR A 182 9.11 -6.50 -6.44
C THR A 182 9.15 -5.06 -6.97
N PRO A 183 10.30 -4.60 -7.48
CA PRO A 183 10.37 -3.36 -8.22
C PRO A 183 9.52 -3.46 -9.49
N GLN A 184 8.82 -2.36 -9.81
CA GLN A 184 7.88 -2.29 -10.91
C GLN A 184 8.02 -0.96 -11.64
N LEU A 185 7.84 -0.96 -12.94
CA LEU A 185 7.74 0.23 -13.76
C LEU A 185 6.28 0.61 -13.95
N VAL A 186 5.96 1.88 -13.76
CA VAL A 186 4.64 2.41 -14.04
C VAL A 186 4.48 2.48 -15.55
N VAL A 187 3.59 1.65 -16.10
CA VAL A 187 3.33 1.55 -17.53
C VAL A 187 2.14 2.39 -17.98
N PHE A 188 1.28 2.75 -17.03
CA PHE A 188 0.15 3.63 -17.26
C PHE A 188 -0.01 4.60 -16.09
N SER A 189 -0.17 5.88 -16.38
CA SER A 189 -0.44 6.92 -15.39
C SER A 189 -1.41 7.94 -15.94
N ARG A 190 -2.40 8.29 -15.14
CA ARG A 190 -3.35 9.35 -15.42
C ARG A 190 -3.56 10.15 -14.15
N ALA A 191 -3.15 11.40 -14.16
CA ALA A 191 -3.40 12.34 -13.07
C ALA A 191 -4.21 13.53 -13.60
N ARG A 192 -5.22 13.91 -12.82
CA ARG A 192 -6.09 15.05 -13.10
C ARG A 192 -6.16 15.92 -11.87
N LEU A 193 -5.85 17.16 -12.01
CA LEU A 193 -5.99 18.20 -11.00
C LEU A 193 -7.17 19.09 -11.38
N LEU A 194 -8.08 19.29 -10.45
CA LEU A 194 -9.19 20.23 -10.54
C LEU A 194 -8.90 21.36 -9.55
N VAL A 195 -8.77 22.59 -10.06
CA VAL A 195 -8.57 23.81 -9.26
C VAL A 195 -9.57 24.83 -9.78
N ASP A 196 -10.39 25.42 -8.94
CA ASP A 196 -11.40 26.43 -9.25
C ASP A 196 -12.32 26.09 -10.45
N GLY A 197 -12.62 24.79 -10.63
CA GLY A 197 -13.43 24.30 -11.74
C GLY A 197 -12.65 23.96 -13.01
N ASP A 198 -11.40 24.38 -13.12
CA ASP A 198 -10.54 24.08 -14.25
C ASP A 198 -9.84 22.72 -14.09
N ARG A 199 -9.90 21.93 -15.16
CA ARG A 199 -9.29 20.59 -15.21
C ARG A 199 -7.93 20.64 -15.89
N GLN A 200 -6.89 20.39 -15.11
CA GLN A 200 -5.53 20.28 -15.63
C GLN A 200 -5.07 18.82 -15.60
N ARG A 201 -4.34 18.39 -16.64
CA ARG A 201 -3.66 17.08 -16.65
C ARG A 201 -2.25 17.27 -16.11
N ALA A 202 -1.91 16.53 -15.06
CA ALA A 202 -0.52 16.50 -14.62
C ALA A 202 0.33 15.69 -15.62
N PRO A 203 1.50 16.19 -16.03
CA PRO A 203 2.38 15.48 -16.93
C PRO A 203 2.91 14.19 -16.27
N PHE A 204 2.93 13.12 -17.04
CA PHE A 204 3.60 11.88 -16.66
C PHE A 204 5.00 11.85 -17.25
N LYS A 205 6.00 11.60 -16.40
CA LYS A 205 7.39 11.44 -16.86
C LYS A 205 7.84 10.00 -16.57
N PHE A 206 8.28 9.35 -17.62
CA PHE A 206 8.91 8.02 -17.52
C PHE A 206 10.43 8.17 -17.27
N PRO A 207 11.07 7.31 -16.45
CA PRO A 207 10.48 6.18 -15.73
C PRO A 207 9.89 6.59 -14.38
N ALA A 208 8.67 6.15 -14.09
CA ALA A 208 8.11 6.18 -12.75
C ALA A 208 8.17 4.76 -12.15
N ILE A 209 8.50 4.68 -10.87
CA ILE A 209 8.82 3.40 -10.21
C ILE A 209 7.85 3.20 -9.05
N ALA A 210 7.33 1.98 -8.96
CA ALA A 210 6.67 1.45 -7.78
C ALA A 210 7.46 0.26 -7.22
N ASN A 211 7.31 -0.01 -5.93
CA ASN A 211 7.90 -1.19 -5.33
C ASN A 211 6.99 -1.75 -4.25
N VAL A 212 6.93 -3.08 -4.15
CA VAL A 212 6.26 -3.80 -3.07
C VAL A 212 7.28 -4.65 -2.35
N GLY A 213 7.62 -4.24 -1.13
CA GLY A 213 8.48 -4.98 -0.21
C GLY A 213 7.65 -5.75 0.82
N ARG A 214 8.05 -6.98 1.15
CA ARG A 214 7.39 -7.77 2.20
C ARG A 214 8.42 -8.45 3.08
N ILE A 215 8.18 -8.42 4.38
CA ILE A 215 8.89 -9.22 5.38
C ILE A 215 7.87 -9.96 6.23
N ALA A 216 8.17 -11.17 6.65
CA ALA A 216 7.33 -11.90 7.59
C ALA A 216 8.12 -12.89 8.43
N ALA A 217 7.57 -13.24 9.58
CA ALA A 217 8.04 -14.33 10.42
C ALA A 217 6.85 -15.12 10.98
N VAL A 218 6.91 -16.43 10.87
CA VAL A 218 5.87 -17.35 11.36
C VAL A 218 6.51 -18.43 12.21
N HIS A 219 5.92 -18.67 13.36
CA HIS A 219 6.24 -19.78 14.23
C HIS A 219 5.08 -20.78 14.24
N SER A 220 5.37 -22.05 13.99
CA SER A 220 4.37 -23.14 14.02
C SER A 220 4.62 -24.03 15.25
N SER A 221 3.56 -24.38 15.99
CA SER A 221 3.61 -25.27 17.15
C SER A 221 2.40 -26.21 17.12
N GLY A 222 2.63 -27.48 16.73
CA GLY A 222 1.54 -28.43 16.50
C GLY A 222 0.57 -27.90 15.44
N ASN A 223 -0.69 -27.84 15.79
CA ASN A 223 -1.75 -27.31 14.91
C ASN A 223 -1.87 -25.78 14.95
N SER A 224 -1.23 -25.11 15.91
CA SER A 224 -1.28 -23.65 16.01
C SER A 224 -0.11 -22.99 15.31
N PHE A 225 -0.31 -21.75 14.90
CA PHE A 225 0.71 -20.89 14.34
C PHE A 225 0.48 -19.44 14.74
N MET A 226 1.56 -18.70 14.88
CA MET A 226 1.53 -17.27 15.11
C MET A 226 2.59 -16.59 14.27
N GLY A 227 2.38 -15.35 13.96
CA GLY A 227 3.38 -14.61 13.20
C GLY A 227 3.06 -13.14 13.03
N PHE A 228 3.96 -12.50 12.33
CA PHE A 228 3.75 -11.15 11.83
C PHE A 228 4.20 -11.04 10.38
N TYR A 229 3.64 -10.08 9.68
CA TYR A 229 4.18 -9.62 8.42
C TYR A 229 4.05 -8.11 8.27
N ALA A 230 4.99 -7.54 7.53
CA ALA A 230 4.93 -6.15 7.10
C ALA A 230 4.98 -6.06 5.57
N VAL A 231 4.20 -5.16 5.02
CA VAL A 231 4.17 -4.82 3.60
C VAL A 231 4.42 -3.34 3.46
N VAL A 232 5.34 -2.98 2.59
CA VAL A 232 5.65 -1.59 2.24
C VAL A 232 5.42 -1.41 0.75
N ASN A 233 4.51 -0.52 0.41
CA ASN A 233 4.23 -0.10 -0.96
C ASN A 233 4.80 1.31 -1.16
N THR A 234 5.61 1.49 -2.19
CA THR A 234 6.14 2.80 -2.58
C THR A 234 5.73 3.13 -4.00
N TRP A 235 5.30 4.35 -4.21
CA TRP A 235 4.94 4.88 -5.52
C TRP A 235 5.65 6.22 -5.72
N ASN A 236 6.48 6.31 -6.76
CA ASN A 236 7.10 7.56 -7.18
C ASN A 236 6.54 7.91 -8.56
N MET A 237 5.86 9.03 -8.65
CA MET A 237 5.07 9.41 -9.80
C MET A 237 5.32 10.87 -10.18
N GLY A 238 5.05 11.18 -11.46
CA GLY A 238 5.14 12.54 -11.97
C GLY A 238 6.56 12.97 -12.31
N ASP A 239 6.68 14.23 -12.67
CA ASP A 239 7.94 14.89 -12.99
C ASP A 239 8.42 15.68 -11.76
N ARG A 240 9.58 15.34 -11.21
CA ARG A 240 10.13 16.00 -10.01
C ARG A 240 10.41 17.48 -10.24
N ASP A 241 10.60 17.89 -11.49
CA ASP A 241 10.90 19.27 -11.85
C ASP A 241 9.62 20.11 -12.05
N LYS A 242 8.47 19.45 -12.32
CA LYS A 242 7.18 20.10 -12.55
C LYS A 242 6.17 19.75 -11.45
N MET A 243 5.82 18.48 -11.33
CA MET A 243 4.91 17.99 -10.31
C MET A 243 5.21 16.52 -10.03
N GLY A 244 5.91 16.25 -8.94
CA GLY A 244 6.27 14.89 -8.49
C GLY A 244 5.58 14.53 -7.18
N THR A 245 5.13 13.28 -7.07
CA THR A 245 4.52 12.75 -5.84
C THR A 245 5.18 11.44 -5.46
N SER A 246 5.56 11.33 -4.19
CA SER A 246 6.04 10.09 -3.58
C SER A 246 5.08 9.66 -2.49
N ILE A 247 4.55 8.45 -2.60
CA ILE A 247 3.64 7.87 -1.61
C ILE A 247 4.29 6.62 -1.05
N ILE A 248 4.40 6.57 0.27
CA ILE A 248 4.85 5.39 1.01
C ILE A 248 3.69 4.96 1.89
N LYS A 249 3.26 3.71 1.73
CA LYS A 249 2.24 3.10 2.57
C LYS A 249 2.79 1.81 3.15
N TRP A 250 2.72 1.68 4.46
CA TRP A 250 3.15 0.49 5.16
C TRP A 250 2.00 -0.10 5.99
N ARG A 251 2.05 -1.40 6.18
CA ARG A 251 1.09 -2.14 7.00
C ARG A 251 1.81 -3.26 7.72
N ILE A 252 1.61 -3.34 9.02
CA ILE A 252 2.07 -4.46 9.84
C ILE A 252 0.85 -5.22 10.33
N ARG A 253 0.91 -6.54 10.28
CA ARG A 253 -0.14 -7.42 10.80
C ARG A 253 0.46 -8.48 11.71
N LEU A 254 -0.11 -8.62 12.89
CA LEU A 254 0.09 -9.76 13.79
C LEU A 254 -1.07 -10.73 13.57
N PHE A 255 -0.79 -12.01 13.61
CA PHE A 255 -1.82 -13.03 13.42
C PHE A 255 -1.56 -14.26 14.26
N TYR A 256 -2.63 -14.93 14.63
CA TYR A 256 -2.66 -16.24 15.25
C TYR A 256 -3.71 -17.09 14.54
N GLY A 257 -3.47 -18.39 14.44
CA GLY A 257 -4.41 -19.30 13.79
C GLY A 257 -4.20 -20.76 14.19
N ILE A 258 -5.18 -21.56 13.83
CA ILE A 258 -5.22 -23.00 14.06
C ILE A 258 -5.45 -23.70 12.73
N ARG A 259 -4.76 -24.82 12.50
CA ARG A 259 -4.97 -25.74 11.37
C ARG A 259 -5.82 -26.91 11.82
N PHE A 260 -6.81 -27.27 11.04
CA PHE A 260 -7.69 -28.40 11.26
C PHE A 260 -7.32 -29.58 10.35
#